data_737ee20f9bd3fb5a6dde4f4650c29662
#
_entry.id   737ee20f9bd3fb5a6dde4f4650c29662
#
_cell.length_a   1.000
_cell.length_b   1.000
_cell.length_c   1.000
_cell.angle_alpha   90.00
_cell.angle_beta   90.00
_cell.angle_gamma   90.00
#
_symmetry.space_group_name_H-M   'P 1'
#
loop_
_entity.id
_entity.type
_entity.pdbx_description
1 polymer ?
#
loop_
_entity_poly.entity_id
_entity_poly.type
_entity_poly.pdbx_seq_one_letter_code
_entity_poly.pdbx_strand_id
1 'polypeptide(L)' 'MANPDQKTILLEQAYEELKAICTKFQDQSGATNMEVKTLLRKLTRVYAKDIDNNYDIDWGF' A
#
# COMPACT_ATOMS: atom_id res chain seq x y z
N MET A 1 -14.94 19.91 4.65
CA MET A 1 -14.48 19.12 3.89
C MET A 1 -13.10 19.33 3.64
N ALA A 2 -12.33 18.44 3.51
CA ALA A 2 -10.95 18.59 3.37
C ALA A 2 -10.66 19.02 1.98
N ASN A 3 -9.75 19.90 1.79
CA ASN A 3 -9.50 20.25 0.49
C ASN A 3 -8.53 19.29 -0.10
N PRO A 4 -8.37 19.27 -1.37
CA PRO A 4 -7.53 18.33 -2.06
C PRO A 4 -6.10 18.35 -1.55
N ASP A 5 -5.62 19.51 -1.20
CA ASP A 5 -4.27 19.60 -0.74
C ASP A 5 -4.08 18.85 0.53
N GLN A 6 -5.02 18.96 1.43
CA GLN A 6 -4.89 18.29 2.68
C GLN A 6 -4.91 16.80 2.49
N LYS A 7 -5.75 16.32 1.61
CA LYS A 7 -5.83 14.92 1.35
C LYS A 7 -4.53 14.41 0.77
N THR A 8 -3.93 15.18 -0.11
CA THR A 8 -2.68 14.79 -0.73
C THR A 8 -1.58 14.69 0.31
N ILE A 9 -1.55 15.63 1.24
CA ILE A 9 -0.54 15.63 2.26
C ILE A 9 -0.69 14.40 3.14
N LEU A 10 -1.91 14.08 3.52
CA LEU A 10 -2.14 12.92 4.34
C LEU A 10 -1.78 11.64 3.61
N LEU A 11 -2.05 11.61 2.33
CA LEU A 11 -1.73 10.46 1.53
C LEU A 11 -0.22 10.25 1.49
N GLU A 12 0.53 11.32 1.34
CA GLU A 12 1.95 11.20 1.31
C GLU A 12 2.52 10.80 2.64
N GLN A 13 1.93 11.28 3.72
CA GLN A 13 2.39 10.87 5.03
C GLN A 13 2.13 9.38 5.22
N ALA A 14 0.98 8.90 4.79
CA ALA A 14 0.67 7.50 4.91
C ALA A 14 1.63 6.67 4.08
N TYR A 15 1.97 7.15 2.91
CA TYR A 15 2.90 6.46 2.05
C TYR A 15 4.26 6.33 2.72
N GLU A 16 4.73 7.41 3.34
CA GLU A 16 6.02 7.37 4.00
C GLU A 16 6.00 6.42 5.17
N GLU A 17 4.92 6.40 5.90
CA GLU A 17 4.83 5.50 7.02
C GLU A 17 4.80 4.05 6.57
N LEU A 18 4.08 3.76 5.50
CA LEU A 18 4.04 2.42 4.99
C LEU A 18 5.41 1.99 4.49
N LYS A 19 6.13 2.92 3.89
CA LYS A 19 7.44 2.63 3.40
C LYS A 19 8.36 2.30 4.57
N ALA A 20 8.23 3.05 5.65
CA ALA A 20 9.06 2.82 6.81
C ALA A 20 8.75 1.47 7.45
N ILE A 21 7.48 1.11 7.48
CA ILE A 21 7.09 -0.16 8.03
C ILE A 21 7.66 -1.30 7.20
N CYS A 22 7.62 -1.17 5.90
CA CYS A 22 8.15 -2.20 5.05
C CYS A 22 9.66 -2.35 5.23
N THR A 23 10.35 -1.22 5.37
CA THR A 23 11.77 -1.27 5.56
C THR A 23 12.11 -1.95 6.88
N LYS A 24 11.34 -1.62 7.90
CA LYS A 24 11.58 -2.20 9.18
C LYS A 24 11.33 -3.71 9.16
N PHE A 25 10.28 -4.10 8.46
CA PHE A 25 9.97 -5.50 8.33
C PHE A 25 11.12 -6.23 7.65
N GLN A 26 11.68 -5.66 6.61
CA GLN A 26 12.78 -6.29 5.91
C GLN A 26 14.00 -6.37 6.81
N ASP A 27 14.22 -5.32 7.59
CA ASP A 27 15.35 -5.29 8.45
C ASP A 27 15.24 -6.33 9.53
N GLN A 28 14.12 -6.51 10.10
CA GLN A 28 13.94 -7.45 11.18
C GLN A 28 13.83 -8.88 10.72
N SER A 29 13.29 -9.11 9.57
CA SER A 29 13.06 -10.46 9.13
C SER A 29 13.97 -10.93 8.03
N GLY A 30 14.67 -10.04 7.41
CA GLY A 30 15.49 -10.40 6.27
C GLY A 30 14.66 -10.66 5.03
N ALA A 31 13.45 -10.15 5.01
CA ALA A 31 12.58 -10.41 3.88
C ALA A 31 13.09 -9.75 2.61
N THR A 32 12.85 -10.39 1.50
CA THR A 32 13.30 -9.85 0.22
C THR A 32 12.24 -8.89 -0.29
N ASN A 33 12.57 -8.16 -1.32
CA ASN A 33 11.63 -7.24 -1.93
C ASN A 33 10.42 -7.98 -2.44
N MET A 34 10.63 -9.20 -2.90
CA MET A 34 9.53 -9.99 -3.40
C MET A 34 8.57 -10.32 -2.27
N GLU A 35 9.09 -10.57 -1.09
CA GLU A 35 8.23 -10.88 0.03
C GLU A 35 7.46 -9.65 0.48
N VAL A 36 8.08 -8.50 0.40
CA VAL A 36 7.39 -7.27 0.73
C VAL A 36 6.28 -7.03 -0.27
N LYS A 37 6.55 -7.32 -1.53
CA LYS A 37 5.56 -7.13 -2.55
C LYS A 37 4.38 -8.04 -2.28
N THR A 38 4.61 -9.24 -1.83
CA THR A 38 3.55 -10.17 -1.52
C THR A 38 2.72 -9.65 -0.35
N LEU A 39 3.38 -9.08 0.64
CA LEU A 39 2.70 -8.52 1.77
C LEU A 39 1.77 -7.39 1.32
N LEU A 40 2.27 -6.52 0.48
CA LEU A 40 1.47 -5.41 0.01
C LEU A 40 0.31 -5.89 -0.85
N ARG A 41 0.51 -6.97 -1.57
CA ARG A 41 -0.54 -7.51 -2.38
C ARG A 41 -1.67 -8.05 -1.50
N LYS A 42 -1.32 -8.65 -0.39
CA LYS A 42 -2.33 -9.15 0.51
C LYS A 42 -3.14 -7.99 1.05
N LEU A 43 -2.47 -6.91 1.38
CA LEU A 43 -3.16 -5.75 1.90
C LEU A 43 -4.08 -5.18 0.85
N THR A 44 -3.63 -5.16 -0.37
CA THR A 44 -4.45 -4.65 -1.46
C THR A 44 -5.74 -5.43 -1.58
N ARG A 45 -5.68 -6.73 -1.32
CA ARG A 45 -6.86 -7.51 -1.43
C ARG A 45 -7.90 -7.14 -0.43
N VAL A 46 -7.50 -6.67 0.72
CA VAL A 46 -8.43 -6.25 1.73
C VAL A 46 -9.32 -5.15 1.21
N TYR A 47 -8.73 -4.22 0.47
CA TYR A 47 -9.51 -3.13 -0.06
C TYR A 47 -10.19 -3.47 -1.37
N ALA A 48 -9.65 -4.41 -2.07
CA ALA A 48 -10.26 -4.78 -3.33
C ALA A 48 -11.62 -5.40 -3.13
N LYS A 49 -11.83 -5.99 -1.96
CA LYS A 49 -13.08 -6.55 -1.74
C LYS A 49 -14.15 -5.55 -1.75
N ASP A 50 -13.88 -4.36 -1.29
CA ASP A 50 -14.88 -3.41 -1.26
C ASP A 50 -15.12 -2.88 -2.59
N ILE A 51 -14.25 -2.89 -3.47
CA ILE A 51 -14.38 -2.31 -4.67
C ILE A 51 -14.99 -3.18 -5.57
N ASP A 52 -15.68 -3.81 -5.68
CA ASP A 52 -16.25 -4.60 -6.49
C ASP A 52 -15.63 -5.09 -7.47
N ASN A 53 -15.42 -5.31 -7.77
CA ASN A 53 -14.75 -5.87 -8.55
C ASN A 53 -14.81 -5.80 -9.79
N ASN A 54 -15.15 -5.27 -10.18
CA ASN A 54 -15.24 -5.29 -11.27
C ASN A 54 -14.24 -4.78 -11.95
N TYR A 55 -13.44 -4.55 -11.81
CA TYR A 55 -12.58 -4.00 -12.51
C TYR A 55 -11.45 -4.50 -12.52
N ASP A 56 -10.99 -4.79 -13.12
CA ASP A 56 -9.90 -5.33 -13.14
C ASP A 56 -8.97 -4.52 -13.42
N ILE A 57 -8.59 -3.87 -12.90
CA ILE A 57 -7.67 -3.14 -13.09
C ILE A 57 -6.48 -3.61 -13.25
N ASP A 58 -5.89 -3.53 -14.06
CA ASP A 58 -4.78 -3.99 -14.21
C ASP A 58 -3.91 -3.15 -13.72
N TRP A 59 -3.67 -2.76 -12.82
CA TRP A 59 -2.77 -2.00 -12.24
C TRP A 59 -1.51 -1.93 -12.83
N GLY A 60 -1.26 -2.48 -13.74
CA GLY A 60 -0.05 -2.26 -14.28
C GLY A 60 0.99 -2.83 -13.60
N PHE A 61 0.82 -3.50 -12.75
CA PHE A 61 1.95 -4.09 -12.26
C PHE A 61 1.71 -5.43 -12.18
#